data_d31400c3ab44fa96e646d1e60431183c
#
_entry.id   d31400c3ab44fa96e646d1e60431183c
#
_cell.length_a   1.000
_cell.length_b   1.000
_cell.length_c   1.000
_cell.angle_alpha   90.00
_cell.angle_beta   90.00
_cell.angle_gamma   90.00
#
_symmetry.space_group_name_H-M   'P 1'
#
loop_
_entity.id
_entity.type
_entity.pdbx_description
1 polymer ?
#
loop_
_entity_poly.entity_id
_entity_poly.type
_entity_poly.pdbx_seq_one_letter_code
_entity_poly.pdbx_strand_id
1 'polypeptide(L)'
;AFYGKTWPIGLAPGMGINAFVAFGVVGGMGYSPQAALGAVLVAGVLFLIISLTPLRAWLINSIPRSLKLGIGAGIGLFLAIIGLEIMGVVGDHPVTLVTLGDIKNPLVLLGCLAFVAMVVLEKLKVKGNIIIGIIAFSIIAWATGLAKFNGIVDTPPPMTYLFDFDLKAALTASMSTVVFTLLFIDFFD
;
A
#
# COMPACT_ATOMS: atom_id res chain seq x y z
N ALA A 1 -8.96 -15.64 12.03
CA ALA A 1 -9.80 -16.25 13.07
C ALA A 1 -9.41 -17.70 13.39
N PHE A 2 -9.14 -18.57 12.41
CA PHE A 2 -8.82 -19.99 12.68
C PHE A 2 -7.51 -20.19 13.45
N TYR A 3 -6.49 -19.40 13.18
CA TYR A 3 -5.16 -19.52 13.80
C TYR A 3 -4.97 -18.59 15.00
N GLY A 4 -5.56 -17.42 14.96
CA GLY A 4 -5.35 -16.36 15.97
C GLY A 4 -6.28 -16.40 17.16
N LYS A 5 -7.19 -17.37 17.29
CA LYS A 5 -8.20 -17.56 18.37
C LYS A 5 -8.67 -16.27 19.09
N THR A 6 -7.76 -15.56 19.75
CA THR A 6 -7.99 -14.32 20.51
C THR A 6 -7.55 -13.05 19.76
N TRP A 7 -6.89 -13.18 18.62
CA TRP A 7 -6.39 -12.05 17.82
C TRP A 7 -7.06 -12.03 16.44
N PRO A 8 -8.17 -11.31 16.27
CA PRO A 8 -8.85 -11.20 14.99
C PRO A 8 -8.11 -10.21 14.07
N ILE A 9 -6.90 -10.59 13.63
CA ILE A 9 -6.08 -9.78 12.73
C ILE A 9 -6.24 -10.35 11.31
N GLY A 10 -6.64 -9.50 10.37
CA GLY A 10 -6.56 -9.78 8.95
C GLY A 10 -5.18 -9.40 8.42
N LEU A 11 -4.51 -10.35 7.75
CA LEU A 11 -3.26 -10.09 7.07
C LEU A 11 -3.54 -9.88 5.58
N ALA A 12 -3.01 -8.81 5.02
CA ALA A 12 -3.07 -8.51 3.60
C ALA A 12 -1.68 -8.05 3.13
N PRO A 13 -1.36 -8.17 1.84
CA PRO A 13 -0.13 -7.60 1.29
C PRO A 13 -0.06 -6.09 1.54
N GLY A 14 1.12 -5.58 1.89
CA GLY A 14 1.34 -4.16 2.14
C GLY A 14 1.08 -3.34 0.86
N MET A 15 0.15 -2.39 0.91
CA MET A 15 -0.18 -1.55 -0.24
C MET A 15 1.01 -0.69 -0.68
N GLY A 16 1.86 -0.25 0.25
CA GLY A 16 3.07 0.51 -0.03
C GLY A 16 4.07 -0.28 -0.89
N ILE A 17 4.26 -1.57 -0.59
CA ILE A 17 5.12 -2.46 -1.37
C ILE A 17 4.58 -2.62 -2.79
N ASN A 18 3.27 -2.83 -2.94
CA ASN A 18 2.63 -2.96 -4.25
C ASN A 18 2.84 -1.71 -5.11
N ALA A 19 2.64 -0.51 -4.53
CA ALA A 19 2.87 0.76 -5.20
C ALA A 19 4.35 0.94 -5.58
N PHE A 20 5.28 0.63 -4.67
CA PHE A 20 6.72 0.71 -4.94
C PHE A 20 7.13 -0.23 -6.08
N VAL A 21 6.63 -1.48 -6.10
CA VAL A 21 6.94 -2.44 -7.16
C VAL A 21 6.35 -1.98 -8.50
N ALA A 22 5.07 -1.62 -8.53
CA ALA A 22 4.39 -1.26 -9.78
C ALA A 22 4.90 0.07 -10.37
N PHE A 23 4.96 1.12 -9.57
CA PHE A 23 5.29 2.46 -10.04
C PHE A 23 6.78 2.77 -9.93
N GLY A 24 7.45 2.35 -8.86
CA GLY A 24 8.87 2.61 -8.65
C GLY A 24 9.74 1.69 -9.49
N VAL A 25 9.60 0.38 -9.35
CA VAL A 25 10.51 -0.59 -9.99
C VAL A 25 10.17 -0.79 -11.47
N VAL A 26 8.91 -1.07 -11.78
CA VAL A 26 8.48 -1.32 -13.16
C VAL A 26 8.32 -0.01 -13.92
N GLY A 27 7.58 0.97 -13.39
CA GLY A 27 7.30 2.23 -14.06
C GLY A 27 8.50 3.18 -14.09
N GLY A 28 9.16 3.38 -12.94
CA GLY A 28 10.24 4.36 -12.79
C GLY A 28 11.61 3.85 -13.22
N MET A 29 11.98 2.63 -12.84
CA MET A 29 13.29 2.04 -13.17
C MET A 29 13.28 1.24 -14.47
N GLY A 30 12.12 0.97 -15.07
CA GLY A 30 11.97 0.29 -16.36
C GLY A 30 12.27 -1.21 -16.34
N TYR A 31 12.23 -1.84 -15.18
CA TYR A 31 12.39 -3.29 -15.08
C TYR A 31 11.14 -4.04 -15.54
N SER A 32 11.34 -5.27 -16.05
CA SER A 32 10.21 -6.12 -16.41
C SER A 32 9.39 -6.51 -15.16
N PRO A 33 8.06 -6.68 -15.28
CA PRO A 33 7.24 -7.17 -14.17
C PRO A 33 7.74 -8.49 -13.59
N GLN A 34 8.25 -9.39 -14.44
CA GLN A 34 8.79 -10.68 -14.04
C GLN A 34 10.05 -10.55 -13.16
N ALA A 35 10.94 -9.61 -13.51
CA ALA A 35 12.14 -9.32 -12.70
C ALA A 35 11.75 -8.69 -11.35
N ALA A 36 10.78 -7.77 -11.36
CA ALA A 36 10.27 -7.14 -10.14
C ALA A 36 9.62 -8.18 -9.21
N LEU A 37 8.79 -9.08 -9.73
CA LEU A 37 8.21 -10.19 -8.96
C LEU A 37 9.28 -11.18 -8.46
N GLY A 38 10.33 -11.42 -9.25
CA GLY A 38 11.50 -12.19 -8.84
C GLY A 38 12.20 -11.54 -7.63
N ALA A 39 12.36 -10.21 -7.63
CA ALA A 39 12.95 -9.48 -6.52
C ALA A 39 12.08 -9.55 -5.25
N VAL A 40 10.75 -9.47 -5.39
CA VAL A 40 9.81 -9.66 -4.27
C VAL A 40 9.95 -11.06 -3.68
N LEU A 41 10.03 -12.09 -4.53
CA LEU A 41 10.20 -13.47 -4.08
C LEU A 41 11.52 -13.65 -3.34
N VAL A 42 12.62 -13.13 -3.87
CA VAL A 42 13.94 -13.20 -3.20
C VAL A 42 13.92 -12.46 -1.86
N ALA A 43 13.36 -11.26 -1.80
CA ALA A 43 13.20 -10.50 -0.55
C ALA A 43 12.35 -11.26 0.47
N GLY A 44 11.21 -11.84 0.05
CA GLY A 44 10.35 -12.64 0.91
C GLY A 44 11.02 -13.90 1.46
N VAL A 45 11.81 -14.62 0.64
CA VAL A 45 12.58 -15.79 1.09
C VAL A 45 13.65 -15.36 2.10
N LEU A 46 14.38 -14.28 1.84
CA LEU A 46 15.38 -13.75 2.76
C LEU A 46 14.72 -13.32 4.07
N PHE A 47 13.59 -12.63 3.99
CA PHE A 47 12.81 -12.24 5.18
C PHE A 47 12.35 -13.45 5.99
N LEU A 48 11.89 -14.52 5.32
CA LEU A 48 11.49 -15.75 6.00
C LEU A 48 12.67 -16.37 6.74
N ILE A 49 13.83 -16.50 6.09
CA ILE A 49 15.05 -17.03 6.70
C ILE A 49 15.44 -16.22 7.93
N ILE A 50 15.47 -14.89 7.81
CA ILE A 50 15.82 -13.99 8.92
C ILE A 50 14.79 -14.09 10.04
N SER A 51 13.50 -14.22 9.71
CA SER A 51 12.41 -14.31 10.67
C SER A 51 12.41 -15.60 11.50
N LEU A 52 12.97 -16.68 10.94
CA LEU A 52 13.18 -17.95 11.65
C LEU A 52 14.38 -17.92 12.60
N THR A 53 15.24 -16.90 12.50
CA THR A 53 16.39 -16.72 13.36
C THR A 53 16.12 -15.64 14.42
N PRO A 54 16.88 -15.61 15.53
CA PRO A 54 16.77 -14.55 16.53
C PRO A 54 17.27 -13.18 16.01
N LEU A 55 17.80 -13.12 14.79
CA LEU A 55 18.37 -11.94 14.17
C LEU A 55 17.32 -10.83 14.01
N ARG A 56 16.08 -11.18 13.65
CA ARG A 56 14.97 -10.22 13.56
C ARG A 56 14.74 -9.50 14.90
N ALA A 57 14.64 -10.25 15.99
CA ALA A 57 14.44 -9.68 17.30
C ALA A 57 15.61 -8.79 17.73
N TRP A 58 16.84 -9.21 17.43
CA TRP A 58 18.03 -8.42 17.70
C TRP A 58 18.04 -7.11 16.90
N LEU A 59 17.76 -7.16 15.60
CA LEU A 59 17.68 -5.97 14.74
C LEU A 59 16.64 -4.98 15.26
N ILE A 60 15.42 -5.44 15.51
CA ILE A 60 14.32 -4.59 15.98
C ILE A 60 14.66 -3.95 17.33
N ASN A 61 15.30 -4.70 18.25
CA ASN A 61 15.68 -4.20 19.56
C ASN A 61 16.86 -3.22 19.50
N SER A 62 17.74 -3.34 18.50
CA SER A 62 18.87 -2.44 18.30
C SER A 62 18.47 -1.06 17.76
N ILE A 63 17.25 -0.92 17.21
CA ILE A 63 16.78 0.35 16.65
C ILE A 63 16.28 1.26 17.78
N PRO A 64 16.78 2.50 17.90
CA PRO A 64 16.30 3.47 18.87
C PRO A 64 14.80 3.76 18.72
N ARG A 65 14.14 4.02 19.86
CA ARG A 65 12.69 4.29 19.88
C ARG A 65 12.27 5.48 18.99
N SER A 66 13.09 6.52 18.95
CA SER A 66 12.86 7.69 18.11
C SER A 66 12.82 7.34 16.63
N LEU A 67 13.72 6.45 16.17
CA LEU A 67 13.77 6.00 14.79
C LEU A 67 12.54 5.14 14.44
N LYS A 68 12.10 4.26 15.34
CA LYS A 68 10.87 3.47 15.16
C LYS A 68 9.64 4.37 14.98
N LEU A 69 9.52 5.41 15.81
CA LEU A 69 8.44 6.39 15.68
C LEU A 69 8.53 7.18 14.37
N GLY A 70 9.75 7.56 13.97
CA GLY A 70 10.00 8.24 12.69
C GLY A 70 9.61 7.39 11.48
N ILE A 71 9.93 6.09 11.50
CA ILE A 71 9.54 5.14 10.43
C ILE A 71 8.01 5.05 10.36
N GLY A 72 7.32 4.85 11.49
CA GLY A 72 5.86 4.81 11.51
C GLY A 72 5.21 6.09 10.98
N ALA A 73 5.75 7.26 11.36
CA ALA A 73 5.29 8.54 10.82
C ALA A 73 5.54 8.65 9.30
N GLY A 74 6.71 8.19 8.83
CA GLY A 74 7.05 8.18 7.40
C GLY A 74 6.11 7.31 6.57
N ILE A 75 5.80 6.10 7.05
CA ILE A 75 4.82 5.20 6.41
C ILE A 75 3.44 5.86 6.37
N GLY A 76 3.01 6.48 7.48
CA GLY A 76 1.72 7.19 7.55
C GLY A 76 1.63 8.35 6.54
N LEU A 77 2.69 9.16 6.41
CA LEU A 77 2.74 10.24 5.42
C LEU A 77 2.79 9.73 3.98
N PHE A 78 3.50 8.64 3.74
CA PHE A 78 3.53 7.99 2.43
C PHE A 78 2.15 7.50 2.01
N LEU A 79 1.44 6.81 2.89
CA LEU A 79 0.06 6.36 2.63
C LEU A 79 -0.90 7.55 2.46
N ALA A 80 -0.69 8.64 3.21
CA ALA A 80 -1.50 9.84 3.07
C ALA A 80 -1.34 10.48 1.68
N ILE A 81 -0.12 10.57 1.15
CA ILE A 81 0.11 11.14 -0.18
C ILE A 81 -0.53 10.28 -1.28
N ILE A 82 -0.39 8.94 -1.19
CA ILE A 82 -1.06 8.01 -2.11
C ILE A 82 -2.58 8.16 -2.02
N GLY A 83 -3.13 8.26 -0.81
CA GLY A 83 -4.55 8.47 -0.60
C GLY A 83 -5.05 9.76 -1.23
N LEU A 84 -4.33 10.87 -1.09
CA LEU A 84 -4.67 12.16 -1.68
C LEU A 84 -4.57 12.13 -3.22
N GLU A 85 -3.62 11.38 -3.78
CA GLU A 85 -3.48 11.18 -5.22
C GLU A 85 -4.65 10.36 -5.78
N ILE A 86 -4.98 9.23 -5.14
CA ILE A 86 -6.14 8.41 -5.54
C ILE A 86 -7.46 9.20 -5.42
N MET A 87 -7.58 10.06 -4.41
CA MET A 87 -8.74 10.96 -4.27
C MET A 87 -8.78 12.05 -5.35
N GLY A 88 -7.68 12.31 -6.07
CA GLY A 88 -7.56 13.38 -7.04
C GLY A 88 -7.35 14.77 -6.44
N VAL A 89 -7.04 14.86 -5.15
CA VAL A 89 -6.65 16.12 -4.48
C VAL A 89 -5.24 16.53 -4.87
N VAL A 90 -4.37 15.53 -5.03
CA VAL A 90 -3.00 15.69 -5.53
C VAL A 90 -2.94 15.11 -6.93
N GLY A 91 -2.36 15.84 -7.85
CA GLY A 91 -2.09 15.41 -9.22
C GLY A 91 -0.60 15.32 -9.49
N ASP A 92 -0.24 14.61 -10.55
CA ASP A 92 1.14 14.51 -11.03
C ASP A 92 1.56 15.77 -11.78
N HIS A 93 2.83 16.18 -11.64
CA HIS A 93 3.39 17.33 -12.35
C HIS A 93 4.87 17.05 -12.71
N PRO A 94 5.26 17.25 -13.98
CA PRO A 94 6.56 16.83 -14.48
C PRO A 94 7.75 17.56 -13.85
N VAL A 95 7.54 18.75 -13.26
CA VAL A 95 8.62 19.56 -12.68
C VAL A 95 8.62 19.51 -11.16
N THR A 96 7.43 19.64 -10.54
CA THR A 96 7.29 19.70 -9.06
C THR A 96 6.94 18.36 -8.45
N LEU A 97 6.79 17.29 -9.25
CA LEU A 97 6.33 15.95 -8.94
C LEU A 97 4.88 15.90 -8.46
N VAL A 98 4.44 16.87 -7.71
CA VAL A 98 3.07 16.98 -7.21
C VAL A 98 2.49 18.37 -7.49
N THR A 99 1.21 18.41 -7.80
CA THR A 99 0.42 19.63 -7.97
C THR A 99 -0.96 19.47 -7.32
N LEU A 100 -1.67 20.56 -7.17
CA LEU A 100 -3.05 20.53 -6.73
C LEU A 100 -3.93 19.96 -7.86
N GLY A 101 -4.69 18.91 -7.55
CA GLY A 101 -5.63 18.31 -8.49
C GLY A 101 -6.87 19.17 -8.73
N ASP A 102 -7.82 18.65 -9.47
CA ASP A 102 -9.07 19.36 -9.77
C ASP A 102 -10.05 19.26 -8.58
N ILE A 103 -9.91 20.22 -7.65
CA ILE A 103 -10.76 20.31 -6.46
C ILE A 103 -12.23 20.61 -6.81
N LYS A 104 -12.52 21.09 -8.03
CA LYS A 104 -13.89 21.36 -8.48
C LYS A 104 -14.64 20.10 -8.90
N ASN A 105 -13.92 19.00 -9.08
CA ASN A 105 -14.51 17.72 -9.42
C ASN A 105 -15.42 17.23 -8.25
N PRO A 106 -16.71 16.97 -8.50
CA PRO A 106 -17.64 16.50 -7.45
C PRO A 106 -17.19 15.23 -6.75
N LEU A 107 -16.47 14.34 -7.46
CA LEU A 107 -15.95 13.11 -6.87
C LEU A 107 -14.83 13.39 -5.86
N VAL A 108 -13.96 14.36 -6.15
CA VAL A 108 -12.90 14.81 -5.23
C VAL A 108 -13.51 15.45 -3.97
N LEU A 109 -14.52 16.32 -4.14
CA LEU A 109 -15.25 16.90 -3.02
C LEU A 109 -15.92 15.86 -2.15
N LEU A 110 -16.55 14.86 -2.78
CA LEU A 110 -17.18 13.75 -2.06
C LEU A 110 -16.15 12.93 -1.28
N GLY A 111 -14.96 12.70 -1.85
CA GLY A 111 -13.85 12.04 -1.18
C GLY A 111 -13.35 12.82 0.04
N CYS A 112 -13.18 14.12 -0.09
CA CYS A 112 -12.82 15.00 1.03
C CYS A 112 -13.88 14.98 2.15
N LEU A 113 -15.16 15.03 1.79
CA LEU A 113 -16.26 14.92 2.76
C LEU A 113 -16.27 13.56 3.45
N ALA A 114 -16.02 12.47 2.70
CA ALA A 114 -15.91 11.13 3.25
C ALA A 114 -14.77 11.04 4.28
N PHE A 115 -13.61 11.59 3.96
CA PHE A 115 -12.47 11.63 4.87
C PHE A 115 -12.80 12.39 6.17
N VAL A 116 -13.36 13.59 6.06
CA VAL A 116 -13.77 14.40 7.23
C VAL A 116 -14.81 13.65 8.06
N ALA A 117 -15.81 13.05 7.42
CA ALA A 117 -16.83 12.27 8.12
C ALA A 117 -16.23 11.08 8.88
N MET A 118 -15.29 10.34 8.27
CA MET A 118 -14.60 9.23 8.95
C MET A 118 -13.80 9.70 10.16
N VAL A 119 -13.10 10.83 10.08
CA VAL A 119 -12.37 11.45 11.21
C VAL A 119 -13.32 11.86 12.32
N VAL A 120 -14.48 12.42 11.98
CA VAL A 120 -15.51 12.78 12.98
C VAL A 120 -16.06 11.53 13.65
N LEU A 121 -16.40 10.50 12.89
CA LEU A 121 -16.89 9.23 13.43
C LEU A 121 -15.87 8.57 14.35
N GLU A 122 -14.58 8.67 14.02
CA GLU A 122 -13.49 8.17 14.88
C GLU A 122 -13.43 8.94 16.20
N LYS A 123 -13.52 10.28 16.14
CA LYS A 123 -13.56 11.12 17.35
C LYS A 123 -14.78 10.82 18.24
N LEU A 124 -15.90 10.45 17.64
CA LEU A 124 -17.10 9.98 18.33
C LEU A 124 -16.98 8.53 18.84
N LYS A 125 -15.83 7.88 18.64
CA LYS A 125 -15.55 6.48 19.05
C LYS A 125 -16.54 5.46 18.47
N VAL A 126 -17.08 5.71 17.28
CA VAL A 126 -17.97 4.78 16.58
C VAL A 126 -17.14 3.59 16.10
N LYS A 127 -17.49 2.37 16.54
CA LYS A 127 -16.82 1.15 16.10
C LYS A 127 -17.11 0.90 14.62
N GLY A 128 -16.05 0.67 13.83
CA GLY A 128 -16.19 0.45 12.38
C GLY A 128 -16.37 1.71 11.55
N ASN A 129 -16.01 2.88 12.08
CA ASN A 129 -16.09 4.20 11.45
C ASN A 129 -15.58 4.22 10.00
N ILE A 130 -14.44 3.56 9.72
CA ILE A 130 -13.86 3.49 8.38
C ILE A 130 -14.77 2.72 7.41
N ILE A 131 -15.25 1.54 7.82
CA ILE A 131 -16.13 0.71 6.98
C ILE A 131 -17.46 1.43 6.74
N ILE A 132 -18.04 2.02 7.78
CA ILE A 132 -19.27 2.80 7.69
C ILE A 132 -19.08 3.98 6.71
N GLY A 133 -17.97 4.70 6.83
CA GLY A 133 -17.64 5.79 5.92
C GLY A 133 -17.51 5.32 4.47
N ILE A 134 -16.73 4.28 4.22
CA ILE A 134 -16.54 3.72 2.87
C ILE A 134 -17.90 3.33 2.26
N ILE A 135 -18.71 2.54 2.96
CA ILE A 135 -20.00 2.07 2.45
C ILE A 135 -20.96 3.25 2.20
N ALA A 136 -21.10 4.16 3.16
CA ALA A 136 -22.02 5.29 3.05
C ALA A 136 -21.67 6.19 1.85
N PHE A 137 -20.41 6.58 1.72
CA PHE A 137 -19.98 7.47 0.63
C PHE A 137 -19.92 6.76 -0.73
N SER A 138 -19.67 5.45 -0.77
CA SER A 138 -19.80 4.66 -1.99
C SER A 138 -21.24 4.63 -2.48
N ILE A 139 -22.22 4.41 -1.59
CA ILE A 139 -23.65 4.45 -1.94
C ILE A 139 -24.04 5.85 -2.46
N ILE A 140 -23.56 6.92 -1.82
CA ILE A 140 -23.82 8.29 -2.28
C ILE A 140 -23.23 8.51 -3.67
N ALA A 141 -21.99 8.06 -3.93
CA ALA A 141 -21.33 8.18 -5.22
C ALA A 141 -22.11 7.45 -6.34
N TRP A 142 -22.65 6.27 -6.04
CA TRP A 142 -23.48 5.52 -6.98
C TRP A 142 -24.85 6.18 -7.20
N ALA A 143 -25.52 6.62 -6.14
CA ALA A 143 -26.82 7.27 -6.21
C ALA A 143 -26.77 8.60 -6.98
N THR A 144 -25.67 9.33 -6.88
CA THR A 144 -25.43 10.60 -7.59
C THR A 144 -24.90 10.40 -9.01
N GLY A 145 -24.59 9.16 -9.41
CA GLY A 145 -24.02 8.85 -10.72
C GLY A 145 -22.55 9.28 -10.89
N LEU A 146 -21.88 9.69 -9.81
CA LEU A 146 -20.46 10.06 -9.82
C LEU A 146 -19.54 8.84 -10.00
N ALA A 147 -19.99 7.66 -9.58
CA ALA A 147 -19.29 6.40 -9.77
C ALA A 147 -20.19 5.39 -10.44
N LYS A 148 -19.63 4.53 -11.30
CA LYS A 148 -20.37 3.43 -11.92
C LYS A 148 -20.36 2.22 -10.99
N PHE A 149 -21.55 1.62 -10.79
CA PHE A 149 -21.65 0.35 -10.09
C PHE A 149 -21.54 -0.80 -11.11
N ASN A 150 -20.44 -1.51 -11.06
CA ASN A 150 -20.16 -2.62 -11.99
C ASN A 150 -20.53 -4.00 -11.43
N GLY A 151 -21.25 -4.04 -10.30
CA GLY A 151 -21.63 -5.29 -9.64
C GLY A 151 -20.82 -5.55 -8.36
N ILE A 152 -21.27 -6.54 -7.58
CA ILE A 152 -20.62 -6.94 -6.32
C ILE A 152 -19.51 -7.96 -6.56
N VAL A 153 -19.61 -8.71 -7.65
CA VAL A 153 -18.69 -9.78 -8.03
C VAL A 153 -18.24 -9.54 -9.45
N ASP A 154 -16.93 -9.55 -9.66
CA ASP A 154 -16.31 -9.47 -10.98
C ASP A 154 -15.46 -10.73 -11.21
N THR A 155 -15.15 -11.01 -12.47
CA THR A 155 -14.20 -12.08 -12.80
C THR A 155 -12.83 -11.76 -12.25
N PRO A 156 -12.16 -12.71 -11.58
CA PRO A 156 -10.81 -12.46 -11.11
C PRO A 156 -9.90 -12.08 -12.29
N PRO A 157 -9.00 -11.10 -12.12
CA PRO A 157 -8.09 -10.70 -13.18
C PRO A 157 -7.26 -11.90 -13.65
N PRO A 158 -6.90 -11.97 -14.94
CA PRO A 158 -6.10 -13.07 -15.46
C PRO A 158 -4.77 -13.13 -14.70
N MET A 159 -4.44 -14.30 -14.15
CA MET A 159 -3.20 -14.51 -13.40
C MET A 159 -2.02 -14.67 -14.38
N THR A 160 -1.78 -13.66 -15.19
CA THR A 160 -0.81 -13.68 -16.29
C THR A 160 0.63 -13.88 -15.82
N TYR A 161 0.93 -13.43 -14.61
CA TYR A 161 2.29 -13.49 -14.03
C TYR A 161 2.41 -14.51 -12.89
N LEU A 162 1.44 -15.41 -12.74
CA LEU A 162 1.50 -16.43 -11.70
C LEU A 162 2.64 -17.40 -12.00
N PHE A 163 3.61 -17.47 -11.09
CA PHE A 163 4.85 -18.26 -11.24
C PHE A 163 5.80 -17.84 -12.39
N ASP A 164 5.56 -16.69 -13.02
CA ASP A 164 6.43 -16.14 -14.06
C ASP A 164 7.48 -15.20 -13.42
N PHE A 165 8.48 -15.80 -12.76
CA PHE A 165 9.53 -15.07 -12.05
C PHE A 165 10.85 -15.15 -12.82
N ASP A 166 11.45 -14.00 -13.15
CA ASP A 166 12.82 -13.94 -13.65
C ASP A 166 13.80 -13.78 -12.48
N LEU A 167 14.18 -14.91 -11.89
CA LEU A 167 15.14 -14.95 -10.78
C LEU A 167 16.55 -14.54 -11.22
N LYS A 168 16.91 -14.76 -12.50
CA LYS A 168 18.23 -14.36 -13.01
C LYS A 168 18.36 -12.85 -13.04
N ALA A 169 17.34 -12.16 -13.55
CA ALA A 169 17.29 -10.70 -13.54
C ALA A 169 17.23 -10.17 -12.10
N ALA A 170 16.46 -10.80 -11.21
CA ALA A 170 16.32 -10.39 -9.81
C ALA A 170 17.64 -10.47 -9.01
N LEU A 171 18.53 -11.39 -9.36
CA LEU A 171 19.83 -11.56 -8.69
C LEU A 171 20.95 -10.71 -9.30
N THR A 172 20.65 -9.82 -10.24
CA THR A 172 21.65 -8.89 -10.79
C THR A 172 22.03 -7.82 -9.76
N ALA A 173 23.25 -7.28 -9.91
CA ALA A 173 23.75 -6.22 -9.02
C ALA A 173 22.85 -4.97 -9.01
N SER A 174 22.21 -4.63 -10.13
CA SER A 174 21.29 -3.52 -10.26
C SER A 174 20.00 -3.73 -9.47
N MET A 175 19.49 -4.99 -9.41
CA MET A 175 18.29 -5.36 -8.66
C MET A 175 18.54 -5.59 -7.18
N SER A 176 19.79 -5.77 -6.76
CA SER A 176 20.12 -5.98 -5.34
C SER A 176 19.62 -4.85 -4.45
N THR A 177 19.71 -3.61 -4.91
CA THR A 177 19.17 -2.43 -4.20
C THR A 177 17.66 -2.54 -4.00
N VAL A 178 16.92 -3.00 -5.02
CA VAL A 178 15.47 -3.21 -4.94
C VAL A 178 15.13 -4.30 -3.93
N VAL A 179 15.86 -5.44 -3.99
CA VAL A 179 15.69 -6.55 -3.04
C VAL A 179 15.94 -6.09 -1.61
N PHE A 180 17.02 -5.34 -1.38
CA PHE A 180 17.31 -4.78 -0.05
C PHE A 180 16.24 -3.81 0.41
N THR A 181 15.76 -2.92 -0.46
CA THR A 181 14.70 -1.97 -0.14
C THR A 181 13.42 -2.70 0.26
N LEU A 182 13.00 -3.71 -0.51
CA LEU A 182 11.85 -4.54 -0.19
C LEU A 182 12.02 -5.26 1.13
N LEU A 183 13.18 -5.87 1.36
CA LEU A 183 13.50 -6.55 2.61
C LEU A 183 13.40 -5.59 3.81
N PHE A 184 13.90 -4.36 3.68
CA PHE A 184 13.80 -3.35 4.73
C PHE A 184 12.35 -2.92 4.98
N ILE A 185 11.56 -2.74 3.94
CA ILE A 185 10.13 -2.40 4.08
C ILE A 185 9.42 -3.53 4.85
N ASP A 186 9.63 -4.79 4.46
CA ASP A 186 9.05 -5.96 5.14
C ASP A 186 9.45 -6.08 6.62
N PHE A 187 10.61 -5.53 7.00
CA PHE A 187 11.02 -5.53 8.40
C PHE A 187 10.21 -4.58 9.27
N PHE A 188 9.67 -3.51 8.69
CA PHE A 188 9.01 -2.44 9.42
C PHE A 188 7.47 -2.43 9.26
N ASP A 189 6.97 -3.10 8.23
CA ASP A 189 5.54 -3.35 8.04
C ASP A 189 5.06 -4.54 8.89
#